data_374a6f8fc007eb6ad526d88ee98d0c59
#
_entry.id   374a6f8fc007eb6ad526d88ee98d0c59
#
_cell.length_a   1.000
_cell.length_b   1.000
_cell.length_c   1.000
_cell.angle_alpha   90.00
_cell.angle_beta   90.00
_cell.angle_gamma   90.00
#
_symmetry.space_group_name_H-M   'P 1'
#
loop_
_entity.id
_entity.type
_entity.pdbx_description
1 polymer ?
#
loop_
_entity_poly.entity_id
_entity_poly.type
_entity_poly.pdbx_seq_one_letter_code
_entity_poly.pdbx_strand_id
1 'polypeptide(L)'
;VVAKGPHHGPAPIPEEGKWVKSYQISDISGLSHGTDVWLGNAQTLIEEGKATISTAICTRDDIMTYLIGMGVEASLSFTIMESVRKGKGLKAEWEQAMRDHNVPEWYIWSCKKIKYMFPKAHAAAYVMMAWRIAYCKIHYPLAYYGAFFSTRAKAFSYESMCQGKAHLERIMADYKRRMEAASNKEAGAVPLSNKEELAYGDMRVV
;
A
#
# COMPACT_ATOMS: atom_id res chain seq x y z
N VAL A 1 -1.58 -8.93 -5.74
CA VAL A 1 -0.98 -9.27 -4.44
C VAL A 1 -0.30 -8.02 -3.91
N VAL A 2 -0.97 -7.25 -3.08
CA VAL A 2 -0.36 -6.11 -2.39
C VAL A 2 0.27 -6.65 -1.12
N ALA A 3 1.60 -6.60 -1.04
CA ALA A 3 2.31 -6.94 0.18
C ALA A 3 1.92 -5.94 1.27
N LYS A 4 1.33 -6.41 2.37
CA LYS A 4 1.09 -5.59 3.56
C LYS A 4 2.43 -5.24 4.19
N GLY A 5 2.77 -3.97 4.25
CA GLY A 5 3.72 -3.46 5.23
C GLY A 5 3.10 -3.53 6.64
N PRO A 6 3.90 -3.61 7.70
CA PRO A 6 3.42 -3.92 9.06
C PRO A 6 2.51 -2.86 9.70
N HIS A 7 2.22 -1.73 9.06
CA HIS A 7 1.45 -0.62 9.64
C HIS A 7 0.44 0.05 8.69
N HIS A 8 0.11 -0.57 7.54
CA HIS A 8 -0.79 0.04 6.58
C HIS A 8 -1.99 -0.86 6.29
N GLY A 9 -3.20 -0.30 6.36
CA GLY A 9 -4.41 -0.97 5.93
C GLY A 9 -4.30 -1.43 4.46
N PRO A 10 -5.16 -2.37 4.01
CA PRO A 10 -5.12 -2.84 2.64
C PRO A 10 -5.33 -1.65 1.68
N ALA A 11 -4.46 -1.54 0.66
CA ALA A 11 -4.73 -0.65 -0.46
C ALA A 11 -6.07 -1.05 -1.09
N PRO A 12 -6.86 -0.09 -1.61
CA PRO A 12 -8.13 -0.40 -2.23
C PRO A 12 -7.93 -1.38 -3.38
N ILE A 13 -8.55 -2.56 -3.26
CA ILE A 13 -8.64 -3.51 -4.36
C ILE A 13 -9.78 -3.01 -5.24
N PRO A 14 -9.55 -2.76 -6.55
CA PRO A 14 -10.63 -2.45 -7.47
C PRO A 14 -11.69 -3.55 -7.41
N GLU A 15 -12.97 -3.18 -7.54
CA GLU A 15 -14.06 -4.14 -7.68
C GLU A 15 -13.73 -5.17 -8.76
N GLU A 16 -14.12 -6.43 -8.55
CA GLU A 16 -13.90 -7.52 -9.50
C GLU A 16 -14.31 -7.10 -10.92
N GLY A 17 -13.37 -7.22 -11.86
CA GLY A 17 -13.59 -6.91 -13.27
C GLY A 17 -13.10 -5.53 -13.74
N LYS A 18 -12.65 -4.63 -12.88
CA LYS A 18 -12.03 -3.37 -13.32
C LYS A 18 -10.52 -3.54 -13.48
N TRP A 19 -10.03 -3.45 -14.72
CA TRP A 19 -8.60 -3.45 -15.04
C TRP A 19 -7.93 -2.17 -14.50
N VAL A 20 -6.95 -2.34 -13.62
CA VAL A 20 -6.15 -1.22 -13.12
C VAL A 20 -5.12 -0.85 -14.18
N LYS A 21 -5.12 0.40 -14.62
CA LYS A 21 -4.09 0.90 -15.54
C LYS A 21 -2.73 0.90 -14.85
N SER A 22 -1.65 0.66 -15.59
CA SER A 22 -0.30 0.50 -15.02
C SER A 22 0.18 1.69 -14.17
N TYR A 23 -0.21 2.92 -14.53
CA TYR A 23 0.10 4.11 -13.73
C TYR A 23 -0.64 4.12 -12.38
N GLN A 24 -1.87 3.59 -12.33
CA GLN A 24 -2.63 3.50 -11.07
C GLN A 24 -1.98 2.52 -10.08
N ILE A 25 -1.27 1.50 -10.56
CA ILE A 25 -0.50 0.59 -9.69
C ILE A 25 0.64 1.33 -8.99
N SER A 26 1.29 2.27 -9.68
CA SER A 26 2.30 3.14 -9.06
C SER A 26 1.70 4.05 -7.99
N ASP A 27 0.51 4.59 -8.24
CA ASP A 27 -0.22 5.42 -7.28
C ASP A 27 -0.64 4.59 -6.04
N ILE A 28 -1.18 3.39 -6.25
CA ILE A 28 -1.50 2.44 -5.17
C ILE A 28 -0.25 2.08 -4.37
N SER A 29 0.88 1.86 -5.04
CA SER A 29 2.16 1.62 -4.38
C SER A 29 2.60 2.83 -3.54
N GLY A 30 2.44 4.05 -4.06
CA GLY A 30 2.70 5.30 -3.32
C GLY A 30 1.82 5.42 -2.07
N LEU A 31 0.51 5.16 -2.21
CA LEU A 31 -0.47 5.20 -1.11
C LEU A 31 -0.19 4.14 -0.03
N SER A 32 0.40 2.99 -0.39
CA SER A 32 0.73 1.91 0.54
C SER A 32 2.05 2.12 1.28
N HIS A 33 2.88 3.06 0.83
CA HIS A 33 4.14 3.45 1.45
C HIS A 33 3.97 4.82 2.13
N GLY A 34 4.80 5.12 3.11
CA GLY A 34 4.72 6.37 3.85
C GLY A 34 3.81 6.29 5.08
N THR A 35 3.65 7.41 5.77
CA THR A 35 2.87 7.52 7.00
C THR A 35 1.80 8.58 6.82
N ASP A 36 0.54 8.24 7.18
CA ASP A 36 -0.64 9.10 7.06
C ASP A 36 -0.89 9.60 5.62
N VAL A 37 -0.56 8.76 4.63
CA VAL A 37 -0.85 9.00 3.21
C VAL A 37 -2.20 8.39 2.84
N TRP A 38 -2.48 7.15 3.27
CA TRP A 38 -3.71 6.42 2.97
C TRP A 38 -4.76 6.57 4.07
N LEU A 39 -4.51 5.99 5.26
CA LEU A 39 -5.47 5.96 6.37
C LEU A 39 -5.76 7.36 6.90
N GLY A 40 -7.05 7.70 7.00
CA GLY A 40 -7.49 9.01 7.48
C GLY A 40 -7.08 10.19 6.60
N ASN A 41 -6.64 9.93 5.37
CA ASN A 41 -6.24 10.93 4.38
C ASN A 41 -6.82 10.57 3.00
N ALA A 42 -6.06 10.03 2.07
CA ALA A 42 -6.54 9.71 0.72
C ALA A 42 -7.78 8.79 0.74
N GLN A 43 -7.83 7.80 1.63
CA GLN A 43 -9.00 6.95 1.81
C GLN A 43 -10.26 7.78 2.09
N THR A 44 -10.22 8.66 3.08
CA THR A 44 -11.37 9.51 3.45
C THR A 44 -11.81 10.40 2.29
N LEU A 45 -10.85 11.01 1.59
CA LEU A 45 -11.15 11.87 0.44
C LEU A 45 -11.80 11.12 -0.71
N ILE A 46 -11.42 9.87 -0.94
CA ILE A 46 -11.99 9.01 -1.99
C ILE A 46 -13.39 8.55 -1.57
N GLU A 47 -13.59 8.12 -0.33
CA GLU A 47 -14.88 7.71 0.22
C GLU A 47 -15.90 8.86 0.21
N GLU A 48 -15.45 10.10 0.47
CA GLU A 48 -16.26 11.31 0.40
C GLU A 48 -16.46 11.84 -1.04
N GLY A 49 -15.87 11.21 -2.05
CA GLY A 49 -15.97 11.64 -3.44
C GLY A 49 -15.22 12.93 -3.79
N LYS A 50 -14.34 13.43 -2.92
CA LYS A 50 -13.52 14.63 -3.12
C LYS A 50 -12.30 14.39 -3.99
N ALA A 51 -11.79 13.15 -4.01
CA ALA A 51 -10.63 12.74 -4.80
C ALA A 51 -10.86 11.36 -5.42
N THR A 52 -10.01 11.01 -6.37
CA THR A 52 -9.88 9.66 -6.93
C THR A 52 -8.46 9.15 -6.68
N ILE A 53 -8.17 7.88 -6.97
CA ILE A 53 -6.79 7.36 -6.89
C ILE A 53 -5.83 8.19 -7.75
N SER A 54 -6.27 8.66 -8.91
CA SER A 54 -5.44 9.45 -9.83
C SER A 54 -5.31 10.93 -9.46
N THR A 55 -6.10 11.44 -8.53
CA THR A 55 -6.04 12.86 -8.10
C THR A 55 -5.57 13.01 -6.66
N ALA A 56 -5.63 11.95 -5.85
CA ALA A 56 -5.12 11.93 -4.49
C ALA A 56 -3.59 12.07 -4.47
N ILE A 57 -3.05 12.59 -3.38
CA ILE A 57 -1.60 12.69 -3.18
C ILE A 57 -1.07 11.30 -2.83
N CYS A 58 -0.32 10.69 -3.76
CA CYS A 58 0.23 9.33 -3.62
C CYS A 58 1.74 9.35 -3.33
N THR A 59 2.47 10.28 -3.97
CA THR A 59 3.91 10.43 -3.85
C THR A 59 4.29 11.89 -3.65
N ARG A 60 5.51 12.16 -3.18
CA ARG A 60 5.97 13.55 -3.00
C ARG A 60 5.99 14.33 -4.33
N ASP A 61 6.29 13.65 -5.42
CA ASP A 61 6.38 14.26 -6.75
C ASP A 61 5.01 14.78 -7.20
N ASP A 62 3.92 14.15 -6.78
CA ASP A 62 2.55 14.58 -7.11
C ASP A 62 2.28 15.99 -6.53
N ILE A 63 2.79 16.28 -5.32
CA ILE A 63 2.64 17.61 -4.70
C ILE A 63 3.32 18.68 -5.56
N MET A 64 4.57 18.43 -5.95
CA MET A 64 5.33 19.40 -6.73
C MET A 64 4.71 19.65 -8.10
N THR A 65 4.38 18.57 -8.83
CA THR A 65 3.82 18.69 -10.19
C THR A 65 2.43 19.30 -10.17
N TYR A 66 1.60 18.98 -9.18
CA TYR A 66 0.28 19.57 -9.04
C TYR A 66 0.35 21.08 -8.77
N LEU A 67 1.17 21.50 -7.81
CA LEU A 67 1.32 22.91 -7.46
C LEU A 67 1.88 23.74 -8.63
N ILE A 68 2.87 23.21 -9.35
CA ILE A 68 3.38 23.85 -10.57
C ILE A 68 2.27 23.96 -11.62
N GLY A 69 1.48 22.91 -11.82
CA GLY A 69 0.33 22.91 -12.72
C GLY A 69 -0.75 23.91 -12.37
N MET A 70 -0.92 24.23 -11.07
CA MET A 70 -1.80 25.28 -10.56
C MET A 70 -1.20 26.69 -10.68
N GLY A 71 0.05 26.83 -11.15
CA GLY A 71 0.73 28.11 -11.33
C GLY A 71 1.57 28.58 -10.15
N VAL A 72 1.70 27.77 -9.10
CA VAL A 72 2.60 28.08 -7.98
C VAL A 72 4.05 28.02 -8.48
N GLU A 73 4.88 28.98 -8.05
CA GLU A 73 6.28 29.05 -8.44
C GLU A 73 7.03 27.76 -8.10
N ALA A 74 7.91 27.32 -9.02
CA ALA A 74 8.53 25.99 -8.96
C ALA A 74 9.40 25.77 -7.70
N SER A 75 10.16 26.79 -7.26
CA SER A 75 11.00 26.68 -6.07
C SER A 75 10.16 26.64 -4.79
N LEU A 76 9.06 27.38 -4.76
CA LEU A 76 8.09 27.29 -3.66
C LEU A 76 7.39 25.94 -3.64
N SER A 77 6.98 25.41 -4.79
CA SER A 77 6.36 24.08 -4.92
C SER A 77 7.28 22.98 -4.42
N PHE A 78 8.58 23.05 -4.76
CA PHE A 78 9.59 22.14 -4.23
C PHE A 78 9.74 22.27 -2.71
N THR A 79 9.77 23.50 -2.18
CA THR A 79 9.91 23.75 -0.74
C THR A 79 8.71 23.20 0.04
N ILE A 80 7.50 23.40 -0.47
CA ILE A 80 6.26 22.86 0.10
C ILE A 80 6.32 21.31 0.09
N MET A 81 6.64 20.71 -1.05
CA MET A 81 6.77 19.27 -1.20
C MET A 81 7.78 18.68 -0.19
N GLU A 82 8.97 19.29 -0.07
CA GLU A 82 10.00 18.84 0.88
C GLU A 82 9.56 18.95 2.34
N SER A 83 8.78 19.96 2.69
CA SER A 83 8.22 20.13 4.04
C SER A 83 7.17 19.05 4.34
N VAL A 84 6.24 18.85 3.40
CA VAL A 84 5.16 17.86 3.54
C VAL A 84 5.72 16.45 3.64
N ARG A 85 6.62 16.07 2.74
CA ARG A 85 7.18 14.70 2.76
C ARG A 85 7.94 14.34 4.02
N LYS A 86 8.47 15.33 4.74
CA LYS A 86 9.17 15.20 6.03
C LYS A 86 8.24 15.32 7.24
N GLY A 87 6.94 15.48 7.02
CA GLY A 87 5.95 15.63 8.08
C GLY A 87 6.03 16.94 8.85
N LYS A 88 6.68 17.96 8.30
CA LYS A 88 6.79 19.30 8.93
C LYS A 88 5.53 20.16 8.71
N GLY A 89 4.60 19.68 7.87
CA GLY A 89 3.36 20.38 7.55
C GLY A 89 3.55 21.60 6.64
N LEU A 90 2.60 22.52 6.70
CA LEU A 90 2.55 23.75 5.89
C LEU A 90 2.69 24.99 6.79
N LYS A 91 3.37 26.01 6.30
CA LYS A 91 3.36 27.33 6.89
C LYS A 91 2.13 28.11 6.40
N ALA A 92 1.64 29.07 7.20
CA ALA A 92 0.48 29.89 6.84
C ALA A 92 0.67 30.65 5.51
N GLU A 93 1.86 31.17 5.25
CA GLU A 93 2.22 31.85 4.03
C GLU A 93 2.12 30.94 2.78
N TRP A 94 2.46 29.65 2.93
CA TRP A 94 2.36 28.67 1.85
C TRP A 94 0.92 28.23 1.60
N GLU A 95 0.13 28.06 2.67
CA GLU A 95 -1.31 27.80 2.54
C GLU A 95 -2.00 28.94 1.80
N GLN A 96 -1.63 30.19 2.10
CA GLN A 96 -2.19 31.35 1.41
C GLN A 96 -1.78 31.36 -0.08
N ALA A 97 -0.51 31.13 -0.39
CA ALA A 97 -0.05 31.03 -1.77
C ALA A 97 -0.76 29.91 -2.55
N MET A 98 -1.03 28.76 -1.91
CA MET A 98 -1.82 27.68 -2.53
C MET A 98 -3.26 28.14 -2.83
N ARG A 99 -3.93 28.84 -1.89
CA ARG A 99 -5.29 29.38 -2.09
C ARG A 99 -5.35 30.43 -3.20
N ASP A 100 -4.35 31.32 -3.26
CA ASP A 100 -4.24 32.36 -4.29
C ASP A 100 -4.13 31.77 -5.71
N HIS A 101 -3.64 30.52 -5.80
CA HIS A 101 -3.57 29.74 -7.05
C HIS A 101 -4.71 28.71 -7.20
N ASN A 102 -5.82 28.90 -6.46
CA ASN A 102 -7.01 28.04 -6.52
C ASN A 102 -6.77 26.56 -6.18
N VAL A 103 -5.76 26.24 -5.36
CA VAL A 103 -5.58 24.88 -4.84
C VAL A 103 -6.73 24.56 -3.89
N PRO A 104 -7.46 23.44 -4.09
CA PRO A 104 -8.62 23.10 -3.27
C PRO A 104 -8.25 22.87 -1.80
N GLU A 105 -9.15 23.25 -0.88
CA GLU A 105 -8.95 23.06 0.56
C GLU A 105 -8.71 21.61 0.98
N TRP A 106 -9.36 20.65 0.29
CA TRP A 106 -9.12 19.23 0.57
C TRP A 106 -7.67 18.82 0.25
N TYR A 107 -7.02 19.44 -0.74
CA TYR A 107 -5.64 19.18 -1.09
C TYR A 107 -4.68 19.73 -0.03
N ILE A 108 -4.93 20.98 0.43
CA ILE A 108 -4.19 21.61 1.53
C ILE A 108 -4.33 20.77 2.81
N TRP A 109 -5.55 20.35 3.10
CA TRP A 109 -5.84 19.46 4.24
C TRP A 109 -5.07 18.14 4.15
N SER A 110 -5.03 17.52 2.98
CA SER A 110 -4.27 16.28 2.74
C SER A 110 -2.78 16.47 3.00
N CYS A 111 -2.18 17.56 2.47
CA CYS A 111 -0.79 17.91 2.72
C CYS A 111 -0.46 18.03 4.23
N LYS A 112 -1.38 18.57 5.02
CA LYS A 112 -1.19 18.74 6.48
C LYS A 112 -1.25 17.44 7.27
N LYS A 113 -1.91 16.41 6.73
CA LYS A 113 -2.03 15.09 7.37
C LYS A 113 -0.76 14.25 7.22
N ILE A 114 -0.07 14.39 6.09
CA ILE A 114 1.06 13.55 5.73
C ILE A 114 2.23 13.72 6.72
N LYS A 115 2.75 12.60 7.20
CA LYS A 115 3.93 12.56 8.09
C LYS A 115 5.20 12.13 7.38
N TYR A 116 5.07 11.26 6.38
CA TYR A 116 6.20 10.83 5.57
C TYR A 116 5.74 10.31 4.22
N MET A 117 6.45 10.69 3.15
CA MET A 117 6.16 10.26 1.78
C MET A 117 7.40 9.76 1.05
N PHE A 118 7.17 8.79 0.16
CA PHE A 118 8.18 8.27 -0.76
C PHE A 118 8.13 8.99 -2.11
N PRO A 119 9.25 8.99 -2.85
CA PRO A 119 9.28 9.52 -4.22
C PRO A 119 8.57 8.58 -5.20
N LYS A 120 8.06 9.13 -6.30
CA LYS A 120 7.41 8.36 -7.37
C LYS A 120 8.35 7.33 -8.01
N ALA A 121 9.63 7.67 -8.14
CA ALA A 121 10.66 6.75 -8.63
C ALA A 121 10.80 5.49 -7.76
N HIS A 122 10.66 5.62 -6.43
CA HIS A 122 10.63 4.48 -5.52
C HIS A 122 9.42 3.58 -5.79
N ALA A 123 8.22 4.15 -5.87
CA ALA A 123 7.00 3.41 -6.17
C ALA A 123 7.11 2.69 -7.53
N ALA A 124 7.60 3.38 -8.56
CA ALA A 124 7.80 2.81 -9.89
C ALA A 124 8.77 1.63 -9.89
N ALA A 125 9.90 1.74 -9.17
CA ALA A 125 10.89 0.65 -9.08
C ALA A 125 10.29 -0.61 -8.43
N TYR A 126 9.53 -0.46 -7.33
CA TYR A 126 8.86 -1.58 -6.69
C TYR A 126 7.75 -2.19 -7.55
N VAL A 127 6.98 -1.38 -8.26
CA VAL A 127 5.96 -1.86 -9.20
C VAL A 127 6.60 -2.63 -10.35
N MET A 128 7.71 -2.15 -10.91
CA MET A 128 8.45 -2.89 -11.95
C MET A 128 8.91 -4.27 -11.46
N MET A 129 9.42 -4.38 -10.23
CA MET A 129 9.78 -5.66 -9.64
C MET A 129 8.56 -6.56 -9.44
N ALA A 130 7.46 -6.00 -8.92
CA ALA A 130 6.21 -6.73 -8.72
C ALA A 130 5.66 -7.29 -10.05
N TRP A 131 5.70 -6.52 -11.13
CA TRP A 131 5.31 -6.98 -12.47
C TRP A 131 6.19 -8.13 -12.99
N ARG A 132 7.51 -8.03 -12.81
CA ARG A 132 8.43 -9.11 -13.22
C ARG A 132 8.16 -10.40 -12.45
N ILE A 133 7.93 -10.29 -11.14
CA ILE A 133 7.58 -11.45 -10.30
C ILE A 133 6.22 -12.03 -10.69
N ALA A 134 5.21 -11.20 -10.94
CA ALA A 134 3.90 -11.63 -11.40
C ALA A 134 3.99 -12.35 -12.76
N TYR A 135 4.79 -11.85 -13.70
CA TYR A 135 5.06 -12.51 -14.97
C TYR A 135 5.64 -13.92 -14.77
N CYS A 136 6.66 -14.05 -13.92
CA CYS A 136 7.23 -15.36 -13.60
C CYS A 136 6.21 -16.30 -12.96
N LYS A 137 5.38 -15.78 -12.03
CA LYS A 137 4.34 -16.57 -11.37
C LYS A 137 3.30 -17.12 -12.37
N ILE A 138 2.94 -16.33 -13.38
CA ILE A 138 1.91 -16.70 -14.37
C ILE A 138 2.48 -17.63 -15.45
N HIS A 139 3.65 -17.29 -15.99
CA HIS A 139 4.20 -17.99 -17.16
C HIS A 139 5.16 -19.12 -16.80
N TYR A 140 5.77 -19.09 -15.62
CA TYR A 140 6.75 -20.08 -15.13
C TYR A 140 6.46 -20.52 -13.68
N PRO A 141 5.22 -20.99 -13.38
CA PRO A 141 4.80 -21.23 -11.99
C PRO A 141 5.68 -22.22 -11.25
N LEU A 142 6.12 -23.32 -11.88
CA LEU A 142 6.99 -24.30 -11.24
C LEU A 142 8.33 -23.67 -10.82
N ALA A 143 8.96 -22.89 -11.69
CA ALA A 143 10.21 -22.20 -11.37
C ALA A 143 10.00 -21.13 -10.29
N TYR A 144 8.91 -20.38 -10.37
CA TYR A 144 8.58 -19.37 -9.38
C TYR A 144 8.38 -19.96 -7.99
N TYR A 145 7.53 -20.98 -7.86
CA TYR A 145 7.27 -21.62 -6.56
C TYR A 145 8.46 -22.41 -6.06
N GLY A 146 9.20 -23.09 -6.96
CA GLY A 146 10.44 -23.76 -6.60
C GLY A 146 11.47 -22.80 -6.00
N ALA A 147 11.69 -21.65 -6.63
CA ALA A 147 12.58 -20.61 -6.11
C ALA A 147 12.06 -20.02 -4.78
N PHE A 148 10.76 -19.73 -4.68
CA PHE A 148 10.17 -19.19 -3.45
C PHE A 148 10.35 -20.15 -2.27
N PHE A 149 9.92 -21.41 -2.41
CA PHE A 149 9.99 -22.38 -1.32
C PHE A 149 11.42 -22.81 -0.96
N SER A 150 12.36 -22.72 -1.91
CA SER A 150 13.78 -23.02 -1.64
C SER A 150 14.53 -21.86 -0.96
N THR A 151 14.14 -20.61 -1.19
CA THR A 151 14.96 -19.46 -0.79
C THR A 151 14.25 -18.45 0.11
N ARG A 152 12.91 -18.36 0.08
CA ARG A 152 12.14 -17.31 0.74
C ARG A 152 11.19 -17.81 1.81
N ALA A 153 10.70 -19.05 1.68
CA ALA A 153 9.80 -19.63 2.66
C ALA A 153 10.50 -19.74 4.03
N LYS A 154 9.76 -19.41 5.09
CA LYS A 154 10.29 -19.36 6.46
C LYS A 154 9.88 -20.56 7.28
N ALA A 155 8.77 -21.19 6.94
CA ALA A 155 8.22 -22.34 7.67
C ALA A 155 7.48 -23.29 6.71
N PHE A 156 8.17 -23.67 5.62
CA PHE A 156 7.65 -24.67 4.68
C PHE A 156 7.36 -26.00 5.39
N SER A 157 6.17 -26.54 5.16
CA SER A 157 5.78 -27.87 5.65
C SER A 157 5.11 -28.64 4.50
N TYR A 158 5.68 -29.77 4.17
CA TYR A 158 5.13 -30.68 3.14
C TYR A 158 3.73 -31.16 3.54
N GLU A 159 3.55 -31.54 4.81
CA GLU A 159 2.29 -32.03 5.36
C GLU A 159 1.15 -31.00 5.28
N SER A 160 1.48 -29.73 5.42
CA SER A 160 0.48 -28.66 5.37
C SER A 160 0.27 -28.08 3.97
N MET A 161 1.34 -28.01 3.15
CA MET A 161 1.32 -27.24 1.90
C MET A 161 1.23 -28.08 0.65
N CYS A 162 1.51 -29.38 0.72
CA CYS A 162 1.58 -30.28 -0.44
C CYS A 162 0.47 -31.36 -0.47
N GLN A 163 -0.54 -31.24 0.38
CA GLN A 163 -1.69 -32.18 0.46
C GLN A 163 -2.89 -31.75 -0.41
N GLY A 164 -2.67 -30.84 -1.34
CA GLY A 164 -3.68 -30.33 -2.25
C GLY A 164 -4.43 -29.11 -1.74
N LYS A 165 -5.11 -28.42 -2.67
CA LYS A 165 -5.75 -27.13 -2.44
C LYS A 165 -6.76 -27.13 -1.29
N ALA A 166 -7.67 -28.11 -1.27
CA ALA A 166 -8.71 -28.20 -0.23
C ALA A 166 -8.15 -28.38 1.19
N HIS A 167 -7.03 -29.11 1.32
CA HIS A 167 -6.35 -29.26 2.60
C HIS A 167 -5.70 -27.93 3.04
N LEU A 168 -5.02 -27.25 2.13
CA LEU A 168 -4.38 -25.96 2.38
C LEU A 168 -5.41 -24.91 2.80
N GLU A 169 -6.51 -24.79 2.08
CA GLU A 169 -7.59 -23.84 2.39
C GLU A 169 -8.21 -24.09 3.77
N ARG A 170 -8.37 -25.34 4.17
CA ARG A 170 -8.88 -25.71 5.50
C ARG A 170 -7.93 -25.24 6.61
N ILE A 171 -6.62 -25.48 6.46
CA ILE A 171 -5.62 -25.04 7.45
C ILE A 171 -5.58 -23.51 7.52
N MET A 172 -5.58 -22.84 6.37
CA MET A 172 -5.58 -21.38 6.30
C MET A 172 -6.83 -20.78 6.97
N ALA A 173 -8.01 -21.39 6.78
CA ALA A 173 -9.23 -20.94 7.41
C ALA A 173 -9.17 -21.11 8.95
N ASP A 174 -8.61 -22.22 9.45
CA ASP A 174 -8.41 -22.41 10.89
C ASP A 174 -7.43 -21.38 11.48
N TYR A 175 -6.30 -21.16 10.82
CA TYR A 175 -5.33 -20.15 11.27
C TYR A 175 -5.93 -18.75 11.29
N LYS A 176 -6.69 -18.38 10.25
CA LYS A 176 -7.38 -17.09 10.17
C LYS A 176 -8.36 -16.91 11.34
N ARG A 177 -9.21 -17.90 11.58
CA ARG A 177 -10.17 -17.90 12.71
C ARG A 177 -9.47 -17.71 14.05
N ARG A 178 -8.37 -18.45 14.31
CA ARG A 178 -7.59 -18.34 15.55
C ARG A 178 -6.95 -16.96 15.70
N MET A 179 -6.45 -16.37 14.61
CA MET A 179 -5.92 -15.00 14.62
C MET A 179 -7.01 -13.96 14.94
N GLU A 180 -8.19 -14.10 14.37
CA GLU A 180 -9.32 -13.21 14.61
C GLU A 180 -9.81 -13.31 16.07
N ALA A 181 -9.97 -14.53 16.59
CA ALA A 181 -10.36 -14.77 17.99
C ALA A 181 -9.33 -14.18 18.98
N ALA A 182 -8.03 -14.37 18.71
CA ALA A 182 -6.97 -13.78 19.53
C ALA A 182 -6.95 -12.25 19.46
N SER A 183 -7.18 -11.67 18.29
CA SER A 183 -7.27 -10.21 18.09
C SER A 183 -8.47 -9.61 18.85
N ASN A 184 -9.60 -10.31 18.87
CA ASN A 184 -10.82 -9.89 19.55
C ASN A 184 -10.79 -10.20 21.06
N LYS A 185 -9.70 -10.80 21.58
CA LYS A 185 -9.54 -11.21 22.97
C LYS A 185 -10.69 -12.13 23.47
N GLU A 186 -11.14 -13.02 22.59
CA GLU A 186 -12.19 -13.99 22.94
C GLU A 186 -11.72 -14.96 24.03
N ALA A 187 -12.61 -15.30 24.96
CA ALA A 187 -12.31 -16.22 26.07
C ALA A 187 -11.96 -17.62 25.49
N GLY A 188 -10.79 -18.13 25.86
CA GLY A 188 -10.30 -19.43 25.38
C GLY A 188 -9.63 -19.39 24.00
N ALA A 189 -9.43 -18.21 23.39
CA ALA A 189 -8.72 -18.09 22.13
C ALA A 189 -7.27 -18.60 22.26
N VAL A 190 -6.88 -19.51 21.36
CA VAL A 190 -5.51 -20.03 21.27
C VAL A 190 -4.80 -19.30 20.13
N PRO A 191 -3.87 -18.37 20.44
CA PRO A 191 -3.13 -17.65 19.41
C PRO A 191 -2.26 -18.62 18.61
N LEU A 192 -1.88 -18.20 17.40
CA LEU A 192 -0.90 -18.93 16.62
C LEU A 192 0.47 -18.87 17.30
N SER A 193 1.21 -19.96 17.23
CA SER A 193 2.64 -19.94 17.53
C SER A 193 3.40 -19.18 16.43
N ASN A 194 4.58 -18.69 16.75
CA ASN A 194 5.44 -17.97 15.78
C ASN A 194 5.70 -18.82 14.51
N LYS A 195 5.86 -20.15 14.64
CA LYS A 195 6.02 -21.05 13.51
C LYS A 195 4.75 -21.12 12.64
N GLU A 196 3.57 -21.18 13.25
CA GLU A 196 2.28 -21.18 12.54
C GLU A 196 2.02 -19.86 11.81
N GLU A 197 2.38 -18.72 12.42
CA GLU A 197 2.29 -17.41 11.75
C GLU A 197 3.18 -17.33 10.51
N LEU A 198 4.42 -17.81 10.62
CA LEU A 198 5.34 -17.89 9.49
C LEU A 198 4.82 -18.84 8.40
N ALA A 199 4.30 -20.01 8.79
CA ALA A 199 3.70 -20.96 7.86
C ALA A 199 2.46 -20.39 7.17
N TYR A 200 1.61 -19.68 7.89
CA TYR A 200 0.46 -18.98 7.30
C TYR A 200 0.90 -17.93 6.26
N GLY A 201 1.97 -17.20 6.54
CA GLY A 201 2.58 -16.28 5.58
C GLY A 201 3.04 -16.96 4.30
N ASP A 202 3.69 -18.12 4.41
CA ASP A 202 4.17 -18.91 3.26
C ASP A 202 2.99 -19.52 2.47
N MET A 203 1.95 -20.03 3.13
CA MET A 203 0.73 -20.58 2.51
C MET A 203 -0.01 -19.56 1.65
N ARG A 204 0.02 -18.27 2.01
CA ARG A 204 -0.65 -17.20 1.25
C ARG A 204 -0.02 -16.91 -0.11
N VAL A 205 1.14 -17.46 -0.40
CA VAL A 205 1.84 -17.26 -1.69
C VAL A 205 1.33 -18.24 -2.73
N VAL A 206 0.81 -19.39 -2.31
CA VAL A 206 0.22 -20.44 -3.17
C VAL A 206 -1.21 -20.06 -3.55
#